data_760c4c864ebe904fa284bef35b4d1bf2
#
_entry.id   760c4c864ebe904fa284bef35b4d1bf2
#
_cell.length_a   1.000
_cell.length_b   1.000
_cell.length_c   1.000
_cell.angle_alpha   90.00
_cell.angle_beta   90.00
_cell.angle_gamma   90.00
#
_symmetry.space_group_name_H-M   'P 1'
#
loop_
_entity.id
_entity.type
_entity.pdbx_description
1 polymer ?
#
loop_
_entity_poly.entity_id
_entity_poly.type
_entity_poly.pdbx_seq_one_letter_code
_entity_poly.pdbx_strand_id
1 'polypeptide(L)'
;SMGGIENSRFLLWIDRSLPGIFFDEKLPIGKYWMEHPHFTLGRALIDNQKVSHNYYSLTDKAQKKLNILNCGFRIERLKDTKGLTKALIKDLLCIAPKLGKKFVELTGKNQYLCGAIFRAAWEQSPDEFNVVRIGNDTDKFGIPKVELNWKKNKIDRKTIKKSVFEFNEWLMKIDGGR
;
A
#
# COMPACT_ATOMS: atom_id res chain seq x y z
N SER A 1 -15.65 0.68 17.10
CA SER A 1 -15.62 0.24 15.69
C SER A 1 -15.12 -1.20 15.66
N MET A 2 -15.88 -2.10 15.08
CA MET A 2 -15.57 -3.53 15.03
C MET A 2 -14.64 -3.91 13.85
N GLY A 3 -14.33 -2.98 12.96
CA GLY A 3 -13.62 -3.28 11.72
C GLY A 3 -14.54 -3.80 10.60
N GLY A 4 -14.05 -3.77 9.34
CA GLY A 4 -14.88 -4.05 8.16
C GLY A 4 -15.45 -5.46 8.11
N ILE A 5 -14.64 -6.48 8.42
CA ILE A 5 -15.09 -7.88 8.41
C ILE A 5 -16.15 -8.13 9.49
N GLU A 6 -15.93 -7.66 10.71
CA GLU A 6 -16.88 -7.86 11.80
C GLU A 6 -18.18 -7.07 11.59
N ASN A 7 -18.14 -5.90 10.99
CA ASN A 7 -19.35 -5.18 10.58
C ASN A 7 -20.16 -5.99 9.56
N SER A 8 -19.50 -6.53 8.54
CA SER A 8 -20.17 -7.39 7.55
C SER A 8 -20.74 -8.66 8.19
N ARG A 9 -19.98 -9.30 9.08
CA ARG A 9 -20.40 -10.48 9.84
C ARG A 9 -21.66 -10.21 10.64
N PHE A 10 -21.67 -9.10 11.37
CA PHE A 10 -22.80 -8.70 12.22
C PHE A 10 -24.06 -8.43 11.39
N LEU A 11 -23.93 -7.67 10.29
CA LEU A 11 -25.06 -7.39 9.41
C LEU A 11 -25.61 -8.65 8.75
N LEU A 12 -24.75 -9.55 8.27
CA LEU A 12 -25.15 -10.85 7.71
C LEU A 12 -25.83 -11.74 8.75
N TRP A 13 -25.38 -11.70 10.01
CA TRP A 13 -25.99 -12.46 11.09
C TRP A 13 -27.40 -11.93 11.45
N ILE A 14 -27.57 -10.61 11.51
CA ILE A 14 -28.88 -9.98 11.71
C ILE A 14 -29.83 -10.37 10.57
N ASP A 15 -29.38 -10.22 9.32
CA ASP A 15 -30.19 -10.54 8.14
C ASP A 15 -30.65 -12.02 8.14
N ARG A 16 -29.73 -12.94 8.49
CA ARG A 16 -30.06 -14.35 8.62
C ARG A 16 -31.04 -14.67 9.78
N SER A 17 -30.89 -13.94 10.88
CA SER A 17 -31.74 -14.15 12.07
C SER A 17 -33.13 -13.54 11.95
N LEU A 18 -33.24 -12.46 11.19
CA LEU A 18 -34.47 -11.65 11.02
C LEU A 18 -34.63 -11.26 9.54
N PRO A 19 -34.90 -12.24 8.66
CA PRO A 19 -34.92 -12.00 7.21
C PRO A 19 -35.95 -10.95 6.82
N GLY A 20 -35.50 -9.95 6.00
CA GLY A 20 -36.37 -8.92 5.43
C GLY A 20 -36.89 -7.86 6.41
N ILE A 21 -36.47 -7.89 7.70
CA ILE A 21 -36.92 -6.91 8.69
C ILE A 21 -36.12 -5.63 8.62
N PHE A 22 -34.79 -5.74 8.53
CA PHE A 22 -33.89 -4.59 8.60
C PHE A 22 -33.27 -4.20 7.25
N PHE A 23 -33.18 -5.14 6.33
CA PHE A 23 -32.46 -4.95 5.07
C PHE A 23 -33.34 -5.33 3.87
N ASP A 24 -33.25 -4.48 2.82
CA ASP A 24 -33.82 -4.81 1.50
C ASP A 24 -32.94 -5.90 0.86
N GLU A 25 -33.54 -6.86 0.17
CA GLU A 25 -32.86 -7.92 -0.59
C GLU A 25 -31.84 -7.38 -1.63
N LYS A 26 -32.00 -6.11 -2.03
CA LYS A 26 -31.10 -5.43 -2.96
C LYS A 26 -29.81 -4.92 -2.31
N LEU A 27 -29.76 -4.86 -0.99
CA LEU A 27 -28.55 -4.40 -0.29
C LEU A 27 -27.41 -5.42 -0.46
N PRO A 28 -26.24 -5.01 -0.96
CA PRO A 28 -25.13 -5.92 -1.23
C PRO A 28 -24.32 -6.24 0.03
N ILE A 29 -25.00 -6.68 1.11
CA ILE A 29 -24.33 -7.01 2.38
C ILE A 29 -23.33 -8.12 2.16
N GLY A 30 -22.08 -7.89 2.58
CA GLY A 30 -20.98 -8.83 2.42
C GLY A 30 -20.45 -8.98 1.00
N LYS A 31 -21.03 -8.30 0.00
CA LYS A 31 -20.56 -8.32 -1.39
C LYS A 31 -19.57 -7.21 -1.67
N TYR A 32 -18.83 -7.34 -2.78
CA TYR A 32 -17.87 -6.34 -3.26
C TYR A 32 -16.82 -5.97 -2.21
N TRP A 33 -16.37 -6.95 -1.44
CA TRP A 33 -15.32 -6.70 -0.46
C TRP A 33 -14.06 -6.19 -1.12
N MET A 34 -13.56 -5.05 -0.65
CA MET A 34 -12.37 -4.40 -1.18
C MET A 34 -11.39 -4.10 -0.05
N GLU A 35 -10.12 -4.33 -0.35
CA GLU A 35 -8.99 -3.91 0.45
C GLU A 35 -8.07 -3.06 -0.43
N HIS A 36 -7.34 -2.12 0.16
CA HIS A 36 -6.25 -1.47 -0.56
C HIS A 36 -4.98 -2.30 -0.39
N PRO A 37 -4.54 -3.08 -1.38
CA PRO A 37 -3.27 -3.78 -1.30
C PRO A 37 -2.18 -2.80 -0.92
N HIS A 38 -1.47 -3.08 0.17
CA HIS A 38 -0.48 -2.19 0.74
C HIS A 38 0.77 -2.98 1.11
N PHE A 39 1.93 -2.60 0.56
CA PHE A 39 3.19 -3.24 0.90
C PHE A 39 4.40 -2.37 0.63
N THR A 40 5.53 -2.79 1.16
CA THR A 40 6.83 -2.19 0.89
C THR A 40 7.32 -2.66 -0.48
N LEU A 41 7.56 -1.71 -1.39
CA LEU A 41 8.11 -1.99 -2.72
C LEU A 41 9.60 -2.32 -2.66
N GLY A 42 10.32 -1.62 -1.80
CA GLY A 42 11.75 -1.78 -1.70
C GLY A 42 12.42 -0.61 -0.98
N ARG A 43 13.72 -0.53 -1.19
CA ARG A 43 14.57 0.54 -0.67
C ARG A 43 15.31 1.16 -1.84
N ALA A 44 15.52 2.46 -1.78
CA ALA A 44 16.31 3.17 -2.76
C ALA A 44 17.13 4.25 -2.11
N LEU A 45 18.12 4.73 -2.84
CA LEU A 45 18.85 5.94 -2.54
C LEU A 45 18.13 7.08 -3.21
N ILE A 46 17.80 8.12 -2.46
CA ILE A 46 17.11 9.29 -3.00
C ILE A 46 17.96 10.56 -2.82
N ASP A 47 17.82 11.48 -3.75
CA ASP A 47 18.30 12.84 -3.61
C ASP A 47 17.24 13.68 -2.89
N ASN A 48 17.50 14.01 -1.63
CA ASN A 48 16.59 14.79 -0.80
C ASN A 48 16.34 16.23 -1.30
N GLN A 49 17.17 16.72 -2.21
CA GLN A 49 16.95 18.04 -2.84
C GLN A 49 15.91 17.97 -3.95
N LYS A 50 15.75 16.80 -4.58
CA LYS A 50 14.82 16.58 -5.70
C LYS A 50 13.54 15.86 -5.28
N VAL A 51 13.63 15.04 -4.25
CA VAL A 51 12.52 14.19 -3.78
C VAL A 51 12.34 14.37 -2.29
N SER A 52 11.18 14.81 -1.88
CA SER A 52 10.83 14.93 -0.46
C SER A 52 10.34 13.59 0.12
N HIS A 53 10.48 13.43 1.44
CA HIS A 53 9.86 12.33 2.17
C HIS A 53 8.37 12.63 2.36
N ASN A 54 7.57 12.28 1.37
CA ASN A 54 6.16 12.64 1.31
C ASN A 54 5.32 11.57 0.60
N TYR A 55 4.05 11.89 0.36
CA TYR A 55 3.13 11.08 -0.42
C TYR A 55 3.12 11.57 -1.87
N TYR A 56 3.07 10.60 -2.78
CA TYR A 56 3.00 10.82 -4.22
C TYR A 56 1.88 9.97 -4.80
N SER A 57 1.23 10.46 -5.84
CA SER A 57 0.27 9.68 -6.62
C SER A 57 0.38 10.04 -8.10
N LEU A 58 -0.13 9.16 -8.94
CA LEU A 58 -0.29 9.49 -10.36
C LEU A 58 -1.46 10.46 -10.52
N THR A 59 -1.30 11.42 -11.42
CA THR A 59 -2.39 12.34 -11.77
C THR A 59 -3.55 11.60 -12.43
N ASP A 60 -4.77 12.12 -12.32
CA ASP A 60 -5.96 11.55 -12.97
C ASP A 60 -5.76 11.35 -14.47
N LYS A 61 -5.06 12.31 -15.12
CA LYS A 61 -4.73 12.23 -16.55
C LYS A 61 -3.84 11.02 -16.85
N ALA A 62 -2.85 10.74 -16.00
CA ALA A 62 -1.95 9.60 -16.14
C ALA A 62 -2.71 8.28 -15.88
N GLN A 63 -3.53 8.22 -14.85
CA GLN A 63 -4.36 7.06 -14.53
C GLN A 63 -5.30 6.71 -15.69
N LYS A 64 -6.00 7.70 -16.24
CA LYS A 64 -6.88 7.53 -17.41
C LYS A 64 -6.11 7.05 -18.64
N LYS A 65 -4.96 7.67 -18.96
CA LYS A 65 -4.11 7.28 -20.09
C LYS A 65 -3.63 5.82 -19.98
N LEU A 66 -3.27 5.38 -18.77
CA LEU A 66 -2.79 4.03 -18.51
C LEU A 66 -3.93 3.02 -18.34
N ASN A 67 -5.16 3.50 -18.21
CA ASN A 67 -6.34 2.72 -17.85
C ASN A 67 -6.06 1.85 -16.62
N ILE A 68 -5.79 2.52 -15.50
CA ILE A 68 -5.52 1.95 -14.18
C ILE A 68 -6.32 2.68 -13.11
N LEU A 69 -6.43 2.05 -11.94
CA LEU A 69 -7.04 2.61 -10.75
C LEU A 69 -6.07 3.55 -10.02
N ASN A 70 -6.56 4.15 -8.94
CA ASN A 70 -5.77 5.04 -8.11
C ASN A 70 -4.68 4.31 -7.32
N CYS A 71 -3.63 5.06 -6.94
CA CYS A 71 -2.52 4.54 -6.15
C CYS A 71 -1.84 5.67 -5.37
N GLY A 72 -1.24 5.31 -4.25
CA GLY A 72 -0.43 6.21 -3.46
C GLY A 72 0.93 5.60 -3.14
N PHE A 73 1.97 6.40 -3.26
CA PHE A 73 3.34 6.03 -2.88
C PHE A 73 3.76 6.88 -1.70
N ARG A 74 4.40 6.27 -0.73
CA ARG A 74 4.99 6.94 0.41
C ARG A 74 6.49 6.67 0.45
N ILE A 75 7.26 7.76 0.51
CA ILE A 75 8.69 7.72 0.69
C ILE A 75 8.99 8.00 2.16
N GLU A 76 9.54 7.02 2.84
CA GLU A 76 9.92 7.12 4.24
C GLU A 76 11.44 7.07 4.38
N ARG A 77 11.99 7.97 5.18
CA ARG A 77 13.42 7.94 5.53
C ARG A 77 13.73 6.69 6.35
N LEU A 78 14.79 5.97 6.00
CA LEU A 78 15.33 4.92 6.86
C LEU A 78 15.88 5.55 8.13
N LYS A 79 15.20 5.32 9.24
CA LYS A 79 15.72 5.68 10.57
C LYS A 79 16.70 4.61 10.99
N ASP A 80 17.96 4.99 11.11
CA ASP A 80 18.98 4.12 11.70
C ASP A 80 19.00 4.36 13.21
N THR A 81 18.72 3.32 13.98
CA THR A 81 18.56 3.41 15.43
C THR A 81 19.84 3.09 16.20
N LYS A 82 20.97 2.82 15.51
CA LYS A 82 22.21 2.37 16.18
C LYS A 82 23.36 3.37 16.00
N GLY A 83 23.57 4.21 17.02
CA GLY A 83 24.77 5.03 17.22
C GLY A 83 24.70 6.46 16.68
N LEU A 84 24.85 7.44 17.60
CA LEU A 84 24.76 8.88 17.30
C LEU A 84 25.78 9.32 16.22
N THR A 85 27.00 8.81 16.28
CA THR A 85 28.09 9.13 15.35
C THR A 85 27.80 8.61 13.93
N LYS A 86 27.23 7.41 13.79
CA LYS A 86 26.84 6.84 12.51
C LYS A 86 25.64 7.61 11.89
N ALA A 87 24.73 8.06 12.73
CA ALA A 87 23.59 8.88 12.29
C ALA A 87 24.07 10.24 11.76
N LEU A 88 25.02 10.90 12.44
CA LEU A 88 25.57 12.19 12.01
C LEU A 88 26.36 12.08 10.70
N ILE A 89 27.20 11.06 10.53
CA ILE A 89 27.93 10.83 9.28
C ILE A 89 26.95 10.55 8.14
N LYS A 90 25.94 9.75 8.39
CA LYS A 90 24.91 9.45 7.41
C LYS A 90 24.11 10.69 7.01
N ASP A 91 23.73 11.53 7.97
CA ASP A 91 23.02 12.78 7.71
C ASP A 91 23.89 13.76 6.91
N LEU A 92 25.19 13.85 7.22
CA LEU A 92 26.13 14.66 6.47
C LEU A 92 26.29 14.19 5.01
N LEU A 93 26.40 12.88 4.79
CA LEU A 93 26.48 12.28 3.45
C LEU A 93 25.15 12.45 2.68
N CYS A 94 24.03 12.52 3.40
CA CYS A 94 22.73 12.80 2.82
C CYS A 94 22.56 14.25 2.34
N ILE A 95 23.20 15.20 3.02
CA ILE A 95 23.19 16.62 2.65
C ILE A 95 24.10 16.87 1.44
N ALA A 96 25.14 16.05 1.25
CA ALA A 96 26.09 16.16 0.16
C ALA A 96 26.14 14.89 -0.71
N PRO A 97 25.14 14.65 -1.56
CA PRO A 97 24.98 13.39 -2.30
C PRO A 97 26.15 13.02 -3.22
N LYS A 98 26.88 14.04 -3.74
CA LYS A 98 28.11 13.81 -4.53
C LYS A 98 29.24 13.19 -3.70
N LEU A 99 29.39 13.62 -2.44
CA LEU A 99 30.35 13.05 -1.50
C LEU A 99 29.91 11.65 -1.04
N GLY A 100 28.62 11.45 -0.80
CA GLY A 100 28.05 10.16 -0.47
C GLY A 100 28.27 9.11 -1.56
N LYS A 101 28.13 9.51 -2.83
CA LYS A 101 28.40 8.65 -3.99
C LYS A 101 29.87 8.22 -4.06
N LYS A 102 30.81 9.16 -3.93
CA LYS A 102 32.24 8.85 -3.86
C LYS A 102 32.61 7.96 -2.68
N PHE A 103 31.98 8.19 -1.53
CA PHE A 103 32.22 7.37 -0.33
C PHE A 103 31.80 5.92 -0.53
N VAL A 104 30.66 5.70 -1.20
CA VAL A 104 30.19 4.33 -1.52
C VAL A 104 31.09 3.66 -2.55
N GLU A 105 31.51 4.40 -3.58
CA GLU A 105 32.47 3.90 -4.59
C GLU A 105 33.77 3.47 -3.95
N LEU A 106 34.28 4.20 -2.95
CA LEU A 106 35.53 3.92 -2.26
C LEU A 106 35.40 2.81 -1.20
N THR A 107 34.27 2.70 -0.52
CA THR A 107 34.11 1.79 0.63
C THR A 107 33.35 0.52 0.32
N GLY A 108 32.65 0.47 -0.82
CA GLY A 108 31.74 -0.63 -1.18
C GLY A 108 30.55 -0.82 -0.23
N LYS A 109 30.36 0.12 0.72
CA LYS A 109 29.34 0.02 1.77
C LYS A 109 28.11 0.83 1.44
N ASN A 110 27.12 0.20 0.81
CA ASN A 110 25.81 0.81 0.50
C ASN A 110 24.99 1.21 1.75
N GLN A 111 25.46 0.94 2.96
CA GLN A 111 24.70 1.16 4.20
C GLN A 111 24.67 2.63 4.68
N TYR A 112 25.44 3.50 4.09
CA TYR A 112 25.63 4.89 4.55
C TYR A 112 24.90 5.94 3.69
N LEU A 113 24.20 5.52 2.67
CA LEU A 113 23.49 6.46 1.80
C LEU A 113 22.09 6.74 2.31
N CYS A 114 21.53 7.87 1.87
CA CYS A 114 20.18 8.32 2.17
C CYS A 114 19.15 7.31 1.72
N GLY A 115 19.07 6.23 2.48
CA GLY A 115 18.12 5.17 2.22
C GLY A 115 16.70 5.64 2.49
N ALA A 116 15.83 5.41 1.52
CA ALA A 116 14.40 5.54 1.69
C ALA A 116 13.73 4.18 1.53
N ILE A 117 12.65 3.99 2.28
CA ILE A 117 11.73 2.89 2.08
C ILE A 117 10.58 3.40 1.22
N PHE A 118 10.28 2.70 0.15
CA PHE A 118 9.09 2.94 -0.66
C PHE A 118 7.97 2.02 -0.20
N ARG A 119 6.88 2.62 0.21
CA ARG A 119 5.62 1.93 0.47
C ARG A 119 4.59 2.40 -0.53
N ALA A 120 3.69 1.51 -0.89
CA ALA A 120 2.59 1.88 -1.76
C ALA A 120 1.30 1.18 -1.34
N ALA A 121 0.20 1.86 -1.64
CA ALA A 121 -1.15 1.37 -1.49
C ALA A 121 -1.90 1.59 -2.81
N TRP A 122 -2.78 0.67 -3.15
CA TRP A 122 -3.55 0.72 -4.38
C TRP A 122 -5.03 0.57 -4.11
N GLU A 123 -5.82 1.27 -4.88
CA GLU A 123 -7.24 1.02 -4.97
C GLU A 123 -7.48 -0.38 -5.56
N GLN A 124 -8.51 -1.04 -5.09
CA GLN A 124 -9.01 -2.28 -5.67
C GLN A 124 -10.33 -2.00 -6.38
N SER A 125 -10.54 -2.61 -7.53
CA SER A 125 -11.83 -2.52 -8.21
C SER A 125 -12.89 -3.38 -7.51
N PRO A 126 -14.16 -2.95 -7.50
CA PRO A 126 -15.26 -3.78 -7.04
C PRO A 126 -15.31 -5.08 -7.85
N ASP A 127 -15.44 -6.21 -7.15
CA ASP A 127 -15.58 -7.54 -7.77
C ASP A 127 -16.68 -8.29 -7.01
N GLU A 128 -17.70 -8.76 -7.72
CA GLU A 128 -18.85 -9.46 -7.12
C GLU A 128 -18.48 -10.78 -6.47
N PHE A 129 -17.35 -11.37 -6.87
CA PHE A 129 -16.82 -12.60 -6.26
C PHE A 129 -16.01 -12.36 -4.99
N ASN A 130 -15.66 -11.11 -4.69
CA ASN A 130 -15.04 -10.74 -3.43
C ASN A 130 -16.12 -10.55 -2.38
N VAL A 131 -16.29 -11.54 -1.52
CA VAL A 131 -17.42 -11.61 -0.60
C VAL A 131 -17.00 -12.03 0.80
N VAL A 132 -17.70 -11.44 1.76
CA VAL A 132 -17.74 -11.91 3.15
C VAL A 132 -19.03 -12.71 3.31
N ARG A 133 -18.94 -13.91 3.84
CA ARG A 133 -20.08 -14.79 4.14
C ARG A 133 -20.01 -15.25 5.58
N ILE A 134 -21.12 -15.72 6.12
CA ILE A 134 -21.16 -16.41 7.39
C ILE A 134 -21.47 -17.90 7.17
N GLY A 135 -20.66 -18.75 7.78
CA GLY A 135 -20.81 -20.20 7.74
C GLY A 135 -21.88 -20.72 8.70
N ASN A 136 -21.97 -22.02 8.79
CA ASN A 136 -22.85 -22.71 9.77
C ASN A 136 -22.14 -22.91 11.12
N ASP A 137 -20.82 -22.98 11.11
CA ASP A 137 -20.02 -23.06 12.33
C ASP A 137 -20.11 -21.77 13.14
N THR A 138 -20.06 -21.90 14.46
CA THR A 138 -20.05 -20.77 15.38
C THR A 138 -18.72 -20.65 16.13
N ASP A 139 -18.47 -19.47 16.65
CA ASP A 139 -17.40 -19.25 17.61
C ASP A 139 -17.83 -19.62 19.05
N LYS A 140 -16.97 -19.39 20.03
CA LYS A 140 -17.23 -19.68 21.45
C LYS A 140 -18.40 -18.90 22.06
N PHE A 141 -18.91 -17.89 21.37
CA PHE A 141 -20.06 -17.08 21.78
C PHE A 141 -21.32 -17.44 21.03
N GLY A 142 -21.33 -18.50 20.22
CA GLY A 142 -22.45 -18.91 19.41
C GLY A 142 -22.69 -18.03 18.17
N ILE A 143 -21.77 -17.16 17.82
CA ILE A 143 -21.89 -16.29 16.64
C ILE A 143 -21.29 -16.99 15.42
N PRO A 144 -21.96 -16.98 14.25
CA PRO A 144 -21.48 -17.63 13.04
C PRO A 144 -20.06 -17.16 12.66
N LYS A 145 -19.20 -18.11 12.30
CA LYS A 145 -17.87 -17.81 11.77
C LYS A 145 -17.98 -17.15 10.41
N VAL A 146 -17.03 -16.25 10.11
CA VAL A 146 -16.94 -15.54 8.85
C VAL A 146 -16.00 -16.26 7.89
N GLU A 147 -16.39 -16.25 6.62
CA GLU A 147 -15.57 -16.71 5.49
C GLU A 147 -15.33 -15.52 4.55
N LEU A 148 -14.08 -15.29 4.21
CA LEU A 148 -13.69 -14.25 3.26
C LEU A 148 -13.19 -14.90 1.97
N ASN A 149 -13.90 -14.69 0.86
CA ASN A 149 -13.38 -14.94 -0.47
C ASN A 149 -12.91 -13.62 -1.07
N TRP A 150 -11.59 -13.46 -1.18
CA TRP A 150 -10.99 -12.23 -1.69
C TRP A 150 -9.81 -12.51 -2.63
N LYS A 151 -9.82 -11.83 -3.75
CA LYS A 151 -8.74 -11.92 -4.75
C LYS A 151 -8.57 -10.60 -5.50
N LYS A 152 -7.38 -10.40 -6.03
CA LYS A 152 -7.07 -9.31 -6.96
C LYS A 152 -7.42 -9.75 -8.37
N ASN A 153 -8.17 -8.93 -9.08
CA ASN A 153 -8.51 -9.16 -10.48
C ASN A 153 -7.42 -8.62 -11.45
N LYS A 154 -7.69 -8.66 -12.74
CA LYS A 154 -6.74 -8.24 -13.78
C LYS A 154 -6.41 -6.75 -13.72
N ILE A 155 -7.39 -5.89 -13.44
CA ILE A 155 -7.16 -4.44 -13.37
C ILE A 155 -6.36 -4.06 -12.13
N ASP A 156 -6.59 -4.72 -10.99
CA ASP A 156 -5.82 -4.50 -9.76
C ASP A 156 -4.33 -4.81 -10.01
N ARG A 157 -4.05 -5.97 -10.60
CA ARG A 157 -2.67 -6.39 -10.93
C ARG A 157 -2.02 -5.45 -11.94
N LYS A 158 -2.78 -4.99 -12.94
CA LYS A 158 -2.32 -4.01 -13.94
C LYS A 158 -1.99 -2.69 -13.26
N THR A 159 -2.85 -2.22 -12.35
CA THR A 159 -2.66 -0.98 -11.60
C THR A 159 -1.36 -1.02 -10.82
N ILE A 160 -1.14 -2.08 -10.02
CA ILE A 160 0.10 -2.27 -9.26
C ILE A 160 1.32 -2.21 -10.19
N LYS A 161 1.34 -3.00 -11.24
CA LYS A 161 2.50 -3.11 -12.15
C LYS A 161 2.79 -1.79 -12.87
N LYS A 162 1.78 -1.16 -13.45
CA LYS A 162 1.94 0.05 -14.26
C LYS A 162 2.28 1.27 -13.39
N SER A 163 1.64 1.42 -12.24
CA SER A 163 1.91 2.57 -11.36
C SER A 163 3.32 2.53 -10.79
N VAL A 164 3.81 1.36 -10.40
CA VAL A 164 5.19 1.19 -9.90
C VAL A 164 6.20 1.52 -11.00
N PHE A 165 5.94 1.07 -12.23
CA PHE A 165 6.80 1.38 -13.37
C PHE A 165 6.85 2.88 -13.64
N GLU A 166 5.71 3.55 -13.74
CA GLU A 166 5.64 5.01 -13.96
C GLU A 166 6.30 5.82 -12.84
N PHE A 167 6.14 5.38 -11.59
CA PHE A 167 6.79 6.02 -10.46
C PHE A 167 8.31 5.89 -10.54
N ASN A 168 8.82 4.71 -10.92
CA ASN A 168 10.24 4.49 -11.13
C ASN A 168 10.79 5.34 -12.29
N GLU A 169 10.11 5.37 -13.44
CA GLU A 169 10.48 6.19 -14.59
C GLU A 169 10.55 7.69 -14.22
N TRP A 170 9.58 8.16 -13.42
CA TRP A 170 9.59 9.52 -12.91
C TRP A 170 10.83 9.79 -12.05
N LEU A 171 11.14 8.90 -11.08
CA LEU A 171 12.34 9.04 -10.23
C LEU A 171 13.62 9.08 -11.05
N MET A 172 13.74 8.23 -12.04
CA MET A 172 14.91 8.19 -12.94
C MET A 172 15.02 9.46 -13.77
N LYS A 173 13.90 9.94 -14.34
CA LYS A 173 13.85 11.13 -15.18
C LYS A 173 14.30 12.40 -14.45
N ILE A 174 13.93 12.56 -13.18
CA ILE A 174 14.35 13.69 -12.36
C ILE A 174 15.72 13.48 -11.70
N ASP A 175 16.36 12.33 -11.96
CA ASP A 175 17.59 11.88 -11.26
C ASP A 175 17.41 11.96 -9.72
N GLY A 176 16.21 11.60 -9.25
CA GLY A 176 15.79 11.74 -7.85
C GLY A 176 16.13 10.54 -6.98
N GLY A 177 16.52 9.40 -7.57
CA GLY A 177 16.86 8.21 -6.82
C GLY A 177 17.13 6.98 -7.69
N ARG A 178 17.75 5.98 -7.06
CA ARG A 178 18.09 4.69 -7.66
C ARG A 178 17.94 3.57 -6.64
#